data_a782fb4213d2cff8229ed4e3ff30f011
#
_entry.id   a782fb4213d2cff8229ed4e3ff30f011
#
_cell.length_a   1.000
_cell.length_b   1.000
_cell.length_c   1.000
_cell.angle_alpha   90.00
_cell.angle_beta   90.00
_cell.angle_gamma   90.00
#
_symmetry.space_group_name_H-M   'P 1'
#
loop_
_entity.id
_entity.type
_entity.pdbx_description
1 polymer ?
#
loop_
_entity_poly.entity_id
_entity_poly.type
_entity_poly.pdbx_seq_one_letter_code
_entity_poly.pdbx_strand_id
1 'polypeptide(L)'
;LADKVATVRPIIGPLEEGLIGVAAPRDLEQMFQLAYLTITEPRADETVFEMIRDRMAVSLENRDVSPEAAFQETIQRTMSQDHPRRRPLSIDLLAEMDLEKSYMFYVDRFADVSDFTFVIVGNVQLDTLRPLVEKYFASLPGAGREEMWADEGIRMPRGVVKKTVRRGVEPKSLTTIVFSGDGLDGDIDTENESLAAMLEVLQTRLREVLREDLGATYGVDVSASVVDRPHSQYSVAITFGSDPERVDELAGEVFAEIERLKNTPPQQAEVDAVTESFRRSYELSLMENGFWLGQLVDSYERGTDPRRVLAYEESLTGITPDGVQQTALRYFDLENYVQISLLPEDSE
;
A
#
# COMPACT_ATOMS: atom_id res chain seq x y z
N LEU A 1 -2.93 30.23 11.60
CA LEU A 1 -2.23 29.80 10.36
C LEU A 1 -3.08 29.94 9.09
N ALA A 2 -4.20 30.68 9.11
CA ALA A 2 -5.15 30.77 7.99
C ALA A 2 -4.54 31.29 6.67
N ASP A 3 -3.41 32.00 6.73
CA ASP A 3 -2.68 32.58 5.61
C ASP A 3 -1.36 31.82 5.29
N LYS A 4 -1.09 30.72 5.98
CA LYS A 4 0.14 29.92 5.86
C LYS A 4 -0.09 28.60 5.14
N VAL A 5 0.87 28.23 4.30
CA VAL A 5 0.92 26.94 3.66
C VAL A 5 1.97 26.11 4.40
N ALA A 6 1.59 25.61 5.56
CA ALA A 6 2.40 24.71 6.37
C ALA A 6 1.49 23.72 7.11
N THR A 7 1.76 22.46 6.99
CA THR A 7 1.05 21.38 7.69
C THR A 7 2.05 20.37 8.24
N VAL A 8 1.73 19.78 9.38
CA VAL A 8 2.41 18.63 9.95
C VAL A 8 1.37 17.67 10.47
N ARG A 9 1.54 16.41 10.17
CA ARG A 9 0.66 15.33 10.61
C ARG A 9 1.50 14.19 11.18
N PRO A 10 1.24 13.75 12.42
CA PRO A 10 1.86 12.55 12.95
C PRO A 10 1.27 11.31 12.28
N ILE A 11 2.09 10.28 12.17
CA ILE A 11 1.71 8.94 11.77
C ILE A 11 2.22 7.95 12.81
N ILE A 12 1.43 6.93 13.11
CA ILE A 12 1.83 5.76 13.88
C ILE A 12 1.32 4.55 13.10
N GLY A 13 2.24 3.85 12.49
CA GLY A 13 2.01 2.65 11.69
C GLY A 13 2.21 1.37 12.50
N PRO A 14 2.09 0.21 11.86
CA PRO A 14 2.36 -1.08 12.49
C PRO A 14 3.83 -1.30 12.86
N LEU A 15 4.75 -0.65 12.17
CA LEU A 15 6.20 -0.88 12.28
C LEU A 15 7.00 0.40 12.49
N GLU A 16 6.38 1.57 12.29
CA GLU A 16 7.04 2.87 12.31
C GLU A 16 6.15 3.95 12.93
N GLU A 17 6.75 4.99 13.47
CA GLU A 17 6.11 6.26 13.76
C GLU A 17 6.91 7.41 13.16
N GLY A 18 6.25 8.53 12.93
CA GLY A 18 6.91 9.70 12.35
C GLY A 18 5.99 10.87 12.13
N LEU A 19 6.50 11.85 11.39
CA LEU A 19 5.78 13.04 10.99
C LEU A 19 5.86 13.22 9.47
N ILE A 20 4.76 13.63 8.87
CA ILE A 20 4.75 14.12 7.48
C ILE A 20 4.47 15.61 7.53
N GLY A 21 5.39 16.40 6.97
CA GLY A 21 5.29 17.86 6.88
C GLY A 21 5.32 18.34 5.43
N VAL A 22 4.51 19.36 5.13
CA VAL A 22 4.52 20.07 3.84
C VAL A 22 4.48 21.57 4.11
N ALA A 23 5.33 22.33 3.42
CA ALA A 23 5.31 23.78 3.50
C ALA A 23 5.66 24.44 2.17
N ALA A 24 5.12 25.64 1.94
CA ALA A 24 5.72 26.54 0.96
C ALA A 24 7.08 27.04 1.47
N PRO A 25 8.07 27.36 0.60
CA PRO A 25 9.39 27.79 1.04
C PRO A 25 9.39 28.98 2.03
N ARG A 26 8.45 29.92 1.85
CA ARG A 26 8.28 31.09 2.73
C ARG A 26 7.73 30.75 4.12
N ASP A 27 7.09 29.58 4.27
CA ASP A 27 6.42 29.14 5.49
C ASP A 27 7.16 27.93 6.12
N LEU A 28 8.41 27.69 5.72
CA LEU A 28 9.21 26.55 6.16
C LEU A 28 9.43 26.56 7.68
N GLU A 29 9.76 27.72 8.28
CA GLU A 29 9.95 27.81 9.73
C GLU A 29 8.66 27.44 10.49
N GLN A 30 7.48 27.79 9.97
CA GLN A 30 6.21 27.40 10.58
C GLN A 30 6.01 25.89 10.58
N MET A 31 6.45 25.20 9.53
CA MET A 31 6.41 23.74 9.50
C MET A 31 7.33 23.14 10.58
N PHE A 32 8.54 23.67 10.76
CA PHE A 32 9.45 23.24 11.81
C PHE A 32 8.87 23.49 13.22
N GLN A 33 8.23 24.65 13.43
CA GLN A 33 7.52 24.96 14.68
C GLN A 33 6.38 23.96 14.95
N LEU A 34 5.57 23.66 13.92
CA LEU A 34 4.50 22.69 14.04
C LEU A 34 5.04 21.29 14.35
N ALA A 35 6.10 20.85 13.66
CA ALA A 35 6.73 19.55 13.92
C ALA A 35 7.24 19.46 15.36
N TYR A 36 7.94 20.49 15.83
CA TYR A 36 8.42 20.58 17.20
C TYR A 36 7.28 20.46 18.21
N LEU A 37 6.23 21.28 18.05
CA LEU A 37 5.08 21.28 18.97
C LEU A 37 4.27 19.97 18.91
N THR A 38 4.19 19.35 17.76
CA THR A 38 3.51 18.05 17.58
C THR A 38 4.18 16.95 18.41
N ILE A 39 5.50 17.01 18.55
CA ILE A 39 6.27 16.07 19.38
C ILE A 39 6.24 16.48 20.86
N THR A 40 6.53 17.76 21.16
CA THR A 40 6.82 18.18 22.56
C THR A 40 5.59 18.60 23.35
N GLU A 41 4.52 19.07 22.68
CA GLU A 41 3.33 19.65 23.32
C GLU A 41 2.03 19.12 22.67
N PRO A 42 1.86 17.79 22.54
CA PRO A 42 0.62 17.23 22.01
C PRO A 42 -0.56 17.57 22.94
N ARG A 43 -1.76 17.74 22.35
CA ARG A 43 -2.96 18.07 23.13
C ARG A 43 -3.99 16.96 23.02
N ALA A 44 -4.52 16.53 24.15
CA ALA A 44 -5.75 15.76 24.21
C ALA A 44 -6.95 16.74 24.26
N ASP A 45 -7.78 16.73 23.22
CA ASP A 45 -8.96 17.59 23.12
C ASP A 45 -10.21 16.71 23.01
N GLU A 46 -10.98 16.64 24.09
CA GLU A 46 -12.15 15.79 24.19
C GLU A 46 -13.22 16.15 23.15
N THR A 47 -13.42 17.44 22.89
CA THR A 47 -14.42 17.90 21.91
C THR A 47 -14.04 17.44 20.49
N VAL A 48 -12.75 17.54 20.13
CA VAL A 48 -12.26 17.08 18.83
C VAL A 48 -12.34 15.57 18.74
N PHE A 49 -12.00 14.84 19.80
CA PHE A 49 -12.07 13.39 19.85
C PHE A 49 -13.51 12.88 19.61
N GLU A 50 -14.48 13.43 20.34
CA GLU A 50 -15.90 13.11 20.17
C GLU A 50 -16.39 13.42 18.75
N MET A 51 -16.05 14.60 18.23
CA MET A 51 -16.42 14.98 16.85
C MET A 51 -15.84 14.00 15.80
N ILE A 52 -14.60 13.54 15.98
CA ILE A 52 -13.99 12.56 15.09
C ILE A 52 -14.71 11.22 15.20
N ARG A 53 -14.97 10.75 16.43
CA ARG A 53 -15.67 9.48 16.68
C ARG A 53 -17.07 9.49 16.07
N ASP A 54 -17.83 10.57 16.25
CA ASP A 54 -19.17 10.71 15.67
C ASP A 54 -19.13 10.72 14.14
N ARG A 55 -18.18 11.42 13.54
CA ARG A 55 -17.98 11.41 12.08
C ARG A 55 -17.65 10.01 11.56
N MET A 56 -16.80 9.27 12.28
CA MET A 56 -16.46 7.90 11.93
C MET A 56 -17.68 6.99 12.06
N ALA A 57 -18.51 7.15 13.08
CA ALA A 57 -19.75 6.37 13.25
C ALA A 57 -20.70 6.59 12.08
N VAL A 58 -20.98 7.83 11.69
CA VAL A 58 -21.82 8.12 10.52
C VAL A 58 -21.24 7.53 9.23
N SER A 59 -19.91 7.59 9.07
CA SER A 59 -19.24 6.99 7.90
C SER A 59 -19.40 5.47 7.87
N LEU A 60 -19.33 4.81 9.03
CA LEU A 60 -19.51 3.36 9.15
C LEU A 60 -20.97 2.93 8.87
N GLU A 61 -21.96 3.65 9.39
CA GLU A 61 -23.37 3.38 9.10
C GLU A 61 -23.67 3.44 7.59
N ASN A 62 -23.10 4.43 6.89
CA ASN A 62 -23.23 4.53 5.44
C ASN A 62 -22.47 3.42 4.70
N ARG A 63 -21.33 2.98 5.24
CA ARG A 63 -20.53 1.90 4.65
C ARG A 63 -21.22 0.55 4.77
N ASP A 64 -21.86 0.27 5.89
CA ASP A 64 -22.46 -1.05 6.18
C ASP A 64 -23.61 -1.42 5.21
N VAL A 65 -24.16 -0.44 4.48
CA VAL A 65 -25.13 -0.68 3.42
C VAL A 65 -24.50 -0.86 2.04
N SER A 66 -23.19 -0.61 1.88
CA SER A 66 -22.47 -0.76 0.59
C SER A 66 -22.10 -2.24 0.36
N PRO A 67 -22.47 -2.81 -0.81
CA PRO A 67 -22.01 -4.12 -1.22
C PRO A 67 -20.48 -4.22 -1.32
N GLU A 68 -19.85 -3.20 -1.85
CA GLU A 68 -18.39 -3.13 -2.02
C GLU A 68 -17.67 -3.10 -0.66
N ALA A 69 -18.24 -2.45 0.35
CA ALA A 69 -17.67 -2.44 1.70
C ALA A 69 -17.71 -3.84 2.34
N ALA A 70 -18.82 -4.56 2.21
CA ALA A 70 -18.93 -5.94 2.69
C ALA A 70 -17.94 -6.87 1.97
N PHE A 71 -17.72 -6.63 0.67
CA PHE A 71 -16.73 -7.35 -0.12
C PHE A 71 -15.29 -7.08 0.38
N GLN A 72 -14.91 -5.82 0.56
CA GLN A 72 -13.59 -5.44 1.06
C GLN A 72 -13.36 -5.95 2.50
N GLU A 73 -14.37 -5.91 3.36
CA GLU A 73 -14.28 -6.49 4.70
C GLU A 73 -14.04 -8.00 4.65
N THR A 74 -14.71 -8.71 3.74
CA THR A 74 -14.54 -10.15 3.57
C THR A 74 -13.12 -10.47 3.08
N ILE A 75 -12.56 -9.66 2.17
CA ILE A 75 -11.16 -9.78 1.72
C ILE A 75 -10.23 -9.57 2.91
N GLN A 76 -10.37 -8.46 3.65
CA GLN A 76 -9.52 -8.14 4.78
C GLN A 76 -9.51 -9.24 5.85
N ARG A 77 -10.69 -9.71 6.27
CA ARG A 77 -10.85 -10.80 7.24
C ARG A 77 -10.22 -12.10 6.74
N THR A 78 -10.45 -12.44 5.47
CA THR A 78 -9.94 -13.68 4.90
C THR A 78 -8.43 -13.64 4.79
N MET A 79 -7.86 -12.56 4.25
CA MET A 79 -6.42 -12.42 4.06
C MET A 79 -5.66 -12.32 5.37
N SER A 80 -6.27 -11.80 6.43
CA SER A 80 -5.67 -11.73 7.77
C SER A 80 -6.06 -12.90 8.68
N GLN A 81 -6.85 -13.86 8.21
CA GLN A 81 -7.38 -14.98 9.00
C GLN A 81 -8.06 -14.51 10.30
N ASP A 82 -8.85 -13.42 10.21
CA ASP A 82 -9.53 -12.78 11.33
C ASP A 82 -8.60 -12.36 12.49
N HIS A 83 -7.33 -12.04 12.20
CA HIS A 83 -6.36 -11.67 13.22
C HIS A 83 -6.84 -10.44 14.02
N PRO A 84 -6.74 -10.43 15.38
CA PRO A 84 -7.29 -9.36 16.22
C PRO A 84 -6.78 -7.95 15.88
N ARG A 85 -5.54 -7.81 15.42
CA ARG A 85 -4.95 -6.51 15.01
C ARG A 85 -5.34 -6.08 13.60
N ARG A 86 -6.09 -6.90 12.85
CA ARG A 86 -6.58 -6.61 11.49
C ARG A 86 -8.11 -6.64 11.42
N ARG A 87 -8.77 -6.42 12.54
CA ARG A 87 -10.24 -6.27 12.57
C ARG A 87 -10.67 -5.10 11.68
N PRO A 88 -11.66 -5.26 10.81
CA PRO A 88 -12.29 -4.14 10.12
C PRO A 88 -12.85 -3.13 11.14
N LEU A 89 -12.74 -1.86 10.82
CA LEU A 89 -13.33 -0.83 11.67
C LEU A 89 -14.84 -1.02 11.77
N SER A 90 -15.39 -1.01 12.97
CA SER A 90 -16.82 -1.22 13.26
C SER A 90 -17.28 -0.26 14.36
N ILE A 91 -18.60 -0.14 14.53
CA ILE A 91 -19.18 0.65 15.63
C ILE A 91 -18.71 0.14 16.99
N ASP A 92 -18.63 -1.19 17.17
CA ASP A 92 -18.12 -1.78 18.40
C ASP A 92 -16.65 -1.40 18.65
N LEU A 93 -15.84 -1.39 17.59
CA LEU A 93 -14.44 -0.98 17.69
C LEU A 93 -14.29 0.52 18.01
N LEU A 94 -15.19 1.37 17.51
CA LEU A 94 -15.23 2.79 17.91
C LEU A 94 -15.57 2.96 19.40
N ALA A 95 -16.37 2.08 19.97
CA ALA A 95 -16.69 2.10 21.39
C ALA A 95 -15.47 1.71 22.28
N GLU A 96 -14.48 1.02 21.73
CA GLU A 96 -13.22 0.72 22.41
C GLU A 96 -12.23 1.90 22.42
N MET A 97 -12.48 2.96 21.63
CA MET A 97 -11.60 4.14 21.59
C MET A 97 -11.61 4.87 22.93
N ASP A 98 -10.42 5.22 23.39
CA ASP A 98 -10.18 5.88 24.68
C ASP A 98 -9.15 7.00 24.47
N LEU A 99 -9.59 8.24 24.73
CA LEU A 99 -8.74 9.41 24.50
C LEU A 99 -7.49 9.40 25.38
N GLU A 100 -7.61 9.05 26.66
CA GLU A 100 -6.49 9.07 27.60
C GLU A 100 -5.44 8.03 27.21
N LYS A 101 -5.86 6.80 26.89
CA LYS A 101 -4.96 5.74 26.43
C LYS A 101 -4.29 6.12 25.10
N SER A 102 -5.04 6.67 24.15
CA SER A 102 -4.51 7.13 22.86
C SER A 102 -3.47 8.24 23.05
N TYR A 103 -3.76 9.19 23.95
CA TYR A 103 -2.84 10.29 24.26
C TYR A 103 -1.56 9.76 24.94
N MET A 104 -1.69 8.91 25.94
CA MET A 104 -0.52 8.32 26.63
C MET A 104 0.34 7.49 25.69
N PHE A 105 -0.28 6.73 24.80
CA PHE A 105 0.42 5.98 23.77
C PHE A 105 1.18 6.91 22.82
N TYR A 106 0.53 7.98 22.36
CA TYR A 106 1.16 8.99 21.51
C TYR A 106 2.38 9.63 22.19
N VAL A 107 2.23 10.08 23.44
CA VAL A 107 3.32 10.68 24.21
C VAL A 107 4.49 9.71 24.38
N ASP A 108 4.22 8.44 24.65
CA ASP A 108 5.27 7.41 24.76
C ASP A 108 6.03 7.21 23.44
N ARG A 109 5.30 7.16 22.29
CA ARG A 109 5.93 6.94 20.97
C ARG A 109 6.84 8.08 20.55
N PHE A 110 6.52 9.33 20.92
CA PHE A 110 7.29 10.53 20.57
C PHE A 110 8.14 11.08 21.72
N ALA A 111 8.28 10.36 22.83
CA ALA A 111 9.06 10.79 23.99
C ALA A 111 10.56 10.85 23.73
N ASP A 112 11.06 10.06 22.77
CA ASP A 112 12.47 9.98 22.39
C ASP A 112 12.57 9.92 20.87
N VAL A 113 13.30 10.87 20.28
CA VAL A 113 13.53 10.94 18.83
C VAL A 113 14.97 10.60 18.43
N SER A 114 15.70 9.91 19.32
CA SER A 114 17.12 9.59 19.10
C SER A 114 17.37 8.71 17.90
N ASP A 115 16.40 7.87 17.52
CA ASP A 115 16.43 6.98 16.36
C ASP A 115 15.69 7.52 15.13
N PHE A 116 15.12 8.74 15.21
CA PHE A 116 14.41 9.35 14.08
C PHE A 116 15.39 9.83 13.01
N THR A 117 15.04 9.56 11.76
CA THR A 117 15.69 10.11 10.58
C THR A 117 14.79 11.17 9.94
N PHE A 118 15.29 12.38 9.76
CA PHE A 118 14.57 13.48 9.12
C PHE A 118 15.00 13.62 7.65
N VAL A 119 14.07 13.40 6.74
CA VAL A 119 14.29 13.57 5.30
C VAL A 119 13.53 14.80 4.80
N ILE A 120 14.23 15.71 4.17
CA ILE A 120 13.67 16.96 3.64
C ILE A 120 13.99 17.07 2.16
N VAL A 121 12.97 17.18 1.34
CA VAL A 121 13.08 17.32 -0.11
C VAL A 121 12.33 18.57 -0.57
N GLY A 122 12.95 19.36 -1.44
CA GLY A 122 12.28 20.53 -2.01
C GLY A 122 13.25 21.66 -2.37
N ASN A 123 12.69 22.81 -2.71
CA ASN A 123 13.46 24.02 -3.01
C ASN A 123 13.93 24.71 -1.71
N VAL A 124 14.98 24.15 -1.10
CA VAL A 124 15.57 24.65 0.15
C VAL A 124 17.07 24.93 -0.04
N GLN A 125 17.55 25.96 0.67
CA GLN A 125 18.98 26.27 0.72
C GLN A 125 19.55 25.78 2.06
N LEU A 126 20.68 25.09 2.03
CA LEU A 126 21.28 24.50 3.25
C LEU A 126 21.60 25.57 4.31
N ASP A 127 22.05 26.75 3.90
CA ASP A 127 22.34 27.85 4.82
C ASP A 127 21.10 28.37 5.55
N THR A 128 19.92 28.26 4.93
CA THR A 128 18.64 28.62 5.54
C THR A 128 18.08 27.48 6.36
N LEU A 129 18.25 26.24 5.90
CA LEU A 129 17.72 25.03 6.53
C LEU A 129 18.46 24.69 7.83
N ARG A 130 19.77 24.77 7.84
CA ARG A 130 20.65 24.38 8.97
C ARG A 130 20.22 25.06 10.28
N PRO A 131 20.01 26.39 10.37
CA PRO A 131 19.58 27.03 11.60
C PRO A 131 18.20 26.53 12.10
N LEU A 132 17.30 26.15 11.20
CA LEU A 132 16.00 25.61 11.57
C LEU A 132 16.14 24.20 12.13
N VAL A 133 16.94 23.35 11.50
CA VAL A 133 17.25 21.99 12.01
C VAL A 133 17.89 22.08 13.40
N GLU A 134 18.91 22.94 13.58
CA GLU A 134 19.58 23.11 14.86
C GLU A 134 18.65 23.64 15.94
N LYS A 135 17.76 24.57 15.59
CA LYS A 135 16.81 25.17 16.54
C LYS A 135 15.68 24.25 16.96
N TYR A 136 15.11 23.51 16.02
CA TYR A 136 13.88 22.74 16.25
C TYR A 136 14.13 21.24 16.38
N PHE A 137 14.87 20.61 15.48
CA PHE A 137 15.04 19.16 15.49
C PHE A 137 16.18 18.72 16.42
N ALA A 138 17.31 19.42 16.42
CA ALA A 138 18.42 19.08 17.31
C ALA A 138 18.12 19.36 18.81
N SER A 139 17.04 20.07 19.11
CA SER A 139 16.56 20.34 20.47
C SER A 139 15.43 19.42 20.92
N LEU A 140 15.00 18.48 20.09
CA LEU A 140 13.99 17.48 20.46
C LEU A 140 14.52 16.55 21.56
N PRO A 141 13.64 15.95 22.38
CA PRO A 141 14.04 15.03 23.42
C PRO A 141 14.70 13.79 22.85
N GLY A 142 15.81 13.39 23.43
CA GLY A 142 16.55 12.19 23.07
C GLY A 142 17.21 11.55 24.28
N ALA A 143 16.88 10.31 24.58
CA ALA A 143 17.43 9.53 25.69
C ALA A 143 18.22 8.29 25.19
N GLY A 144 18.31 8.09 23.89
CA GLY A 144 18.99 6.95 23.27
C GLY A 144 18.17 5.67 23.31
N ARG A 145 16.83 5.78 23.26
CA ARG A 145 15.94 4.62 23.14
C ARG A 145 16.14 3.98 21.76
N GLU A 146 16.35 2.69 21.77
CA GLU A 146 16.35 1.87 20.55
C GLU A 146 15.05 1.07 20.50
N GLU A 147 14.32 1.20 19.42
CA GLU A 147 13.06 0.50 19.23
C GLU A 147 13.16 -0.54 18.13
N MET A 148 12.40 -1.61 18.28
CA MET A 148 12.33 -2.68 17.31
C MET A 148 10.87 -3.08 17.08
N TRP A 149 10.53 -3.32 15.84
CA TRP A 149 9.25 -3.91 15.47
C TRP A 149 9.13 -5.36 15.97
N ALA A 150 7.91 -5.81 16.18
CA ALA A 150 7.61 -7.18 16.54
C ALA A 150 6.73 -7.85 15.49
N ASP A 151 6.99 -9.13 15.19
CA ASP A 151 6.10 -9.93 14.35
C ASP A 151 4.93 -10.46 15.20
N GLU A 152 3.77 -9.89 15.00
CA GLU A 152 2.52 -10.26 15.69
C GLU A 152 1.85 -11.52 15.10
N GLY A 153 2.47 -12.18 14.15
CA GLY A 153 1.98 -13.43 13.57
C GLY A 153 0.85 -13.28 12.55
N ILE A 154 0.68 -12.10 11.96
CA ILE A 154 -0.30 -11.90 10.88
C ILE A 154 0.18 -12.63 9.65
N ARG A 155 -0.60 -13.61 9.18
CA ARG A 155 -0.27 -14.45 8.02
C ARG A 155 -1.44 -14.54 7.06
N MET A 156 -1.13 -14.70 5.78
CA MET A 156 -2.13 -14.98 4.75
C MET A 156 -2.56 -16.46 4.79
N PRO A 157 -3.79 -16.79 4.36
CA PRO A 157 -4.25 -18.17 4.33
C PRO A 157 -3.43 -19.02 3.35
N ARG A 158 -3.41 -20.33 3.59
CA ARG A 158 -2.79 -21.33 2.73
C ARG A 158 -3.82 -22.19 2.04
N GLY A 159 -3.46 -22.68 0.84
CA GLY A 159 -4.34 -23.49 0.00
C GLY A 159 -5.38 -22.64 -0.73
N VAL A 160 -6.38 -23.32 -1.31
CA VAL A 160 -7.42 -22.66 -2.09
C VAL A 160 -8.60 -22.28 -1.19
N VAL A 161 -8.89 -20.98 -1.11
CA VAL A 161 -10.03 -20.44 -0.36
C VAL A 161 -10.97 -19.72 -1.34
N LYS A 162 -12.24 -20.16 -1.40
CA LYS A 162 -13.26 -19.48 -2.22
C LYS A 162 -14.39 -19.01 -1.33
N LYS A 163 -14.81 -17.75 -1.49
CA LYS A 163 -15.93 -17.14 -0.77
C LYS A 163 -16.83 -16.33 -1.71
N THR A 164 -18.11 -16.29 -1.38
CA THR A 164 -19.08 -15.45 -2.07
C THR A 164 -19.73 -14.52 -1.06
N VAL A 165 -19.79 -13.24 -1.40
CA VAL A 165 -20.54 -12.20 -0.69
C VAL A 165 -21.77 -11.89 -1.52
N ARG A 166 -22.98 -11.99 -0.93
CA ARG A 166 -24.24 -11.63 -1.59
C ARG A 166 -24.76 -10.33 -0.99
N ARG A 167 -24.71 -9.26 -1.76
CA ARG A 167 -25.12 -7.91 -1.35
C ARG A 167 -25.49 -7.06 -2.56
N GLY A 168 -26.53 -6.23 -2.37
CA GLY A 168 -27.00 -5.32 -3.40
C GLY A 168 -27.93 -5.97 -4.42
N VAL A 169 -28.59 -5.14 -5.21
CA VAL A 169 -29.62 -5.57 -6.17
C VAL A 169 -29.21 -5.35 -7.64
N GLU A 170 -28.10 -4.65 -7.88
CA GLU A 170 -27.63 -4.40 -9.24
C GLU A 170 -27.07 -5.68 -9.87
N PRO A 171 -27.40 -5.97 -11.15
CA PRO A 171 -26.92 -7.18 -11.84
C PRO A 171 -25.46 -7.03 -12.26
N LYS A 172 -24.56 -6.85 -11.32
CA LYS A 172 -23.11 -6.77 -11.51
C LYS A 172 -22.39 -7.55 -10.44
N SER A 173 -21.21 -8.03 -10.78
CA SER A 173 -20.32 -8.73 -9.86
C SER A 173 -18.95 -8.08 -9.79
N LEU A 174 -18.23 -8.33 -8.72
CA LEU A 174 -16.83 -7.99 -8.56
C LEU A 174 -16.10 -9.21 -8.00
N THR A 175 -15.03 -9.62 -8.66
CA THR A 175 -14.23 -10.76 -8.21
C THR A 175 -12.80 -10.35 -8.01
N THR A 176 -12.22 -10.75 -6.88
CA THR A 176 -10.77 -10.63 -6.62
C THR A 176 -10.19 -12.02 -6.40
N ILE A 177 -9.10 -12.30 -7.12
CA ILE A 177 -8.27 -13.51 -6.94
C ILE A 177 -6.93 -13.04 -6.40
N VAL A 178 -6.52 -13.55 -5.23
CA VAL A 178 -5.27 -13.18 -4.57
C VAL A 178 -4.38 -14.40 -4.46
N PHE A 179 -3.25 -14.38 -5.14
CA PHE A 179 -2.17 -15.33 -4.92
C PHE A 179 -1.25 -14.79 -3.84
N SER A 180 -0.75 -15.63 -2.95
CA SER A 180 0.13 -15.20 -1.88
C SER A 180 1.15 -16.26 -1.51
N GLY A 181 2.27 -15.82 -0.95
CA GLY A 181 3.34 -16.72 -0.49
C GLY A 181 4.28 -16.03 0.47
N ASP A 182 5.13 -16.84 1.09
CA ASP A 182 6.18 -16.37 1.99
C ASP A 182 7.53 -16.37 1.26
N GLY A 183 8.42 -15.52 1.76
CA GLY A 183 9.82 -15.47 1.35
C GLY A 183 10.04 -14.62 0.09
N LEU A 184 11.16 -13.93 0.13
CA LEU A 184 11.78 -13.26 -1.01
C LEU A 184 13.14 -13.92 -1.21
N ASP A 185 13.47 -14.31 -2.44
CA ASP A 185 14.74 -15.00 -2.71
C ASP A 185 15.86 -14.04 -3.14
N GLY A 186 15.66 -12.74 -2.98
CA GLY A 186 16.60 -11.76 -3.46
C GLY A 186 16.48 -10.39 -2.81
N ASP A 187 17.12 -9.44 -3.46
CA ASP A 187 16.96 -8.03 -3.14
C ASP A 187 15.54 -7.57 -3.52
N ILE A 188 14.84 -6.98 -2.58
CA ILE A 188 13.43 -6.60 -2.73
C ILE A 188 13.19 -5.63 -3.90
N ASP A 189 14.15 -4.76 -4.23
CA ASP A 189 14.01 -3.82 -5.35
C ASP A 189 14.01 -4.57 -6.68
N THR A 190 14.96 -5.52 -6.86
CA THR A 190 15.01 -6.39 -8.04
C THR A 190 13.76 -7.26 -8.17
N GLU A 191 13.25 -7.76 -7.05
CA GLU A 191 12.00 -8.52 -7.01
C GLU A 191 10.81 -7.66 -7.42
N ASN A 192 10.72 -6.44 -6.90
CA ASN A 192 9.65 -5.50 -7.24
C ASN A 192 9.67 -5.12 -8.73
N GLU A 193 10.84 -4.89 -9.32
CA GLU A 193 10.97 -4.57 -10.75
C GLU A 193 10.52 -5.74 -11.64
N SER A 194 10.98 -6.95 -11.34
CA SER A 194 10.60 -8.15 -12.08
C SER A 194 9.11 -8.44 -11.95
N LEU A 195 8.57 -8.26 -10.75
CA LEU A 195 7.14 -8.43 -10.48
C LEU A 195 6.32 -7.36 -11.21
N ALA A 196 6.71 -6.09 -11.15
CA ALA A 196 6.02 -5.01 -11.85
C ALA A 196 5.96 -5.25 -13.37
N ALA A 197 7.05 -5.73 -13.97
CA ALA A 197 7.07 -6.06 -15.39
C ALA A 197 6.12 -7.22 -15.74
N MET A 198 6.10 -8.27 -14.93
CA MET A 198 5.18 -9.40 -15.10
C MET A 198 3.72 -8.96 -14.95
N LEU A 199 3.41 -8.10 -13.96
CA LEU A 199 2.06 -7.58 -13.74
C LEU A 199 1.57 -6.76 -14.92
N GLU A 200 2.41 -5.89 -15.50
CA GLU A 200 2.04 -5.02 -16.62
C GLU A 200 1.77 -5.83 -17.90
N VAL A 201 2.59 -6.88 -18.15
CA VAL A 201 2.33 -7.83 -19.24
C VAL A 201 1.00 -8.55 -19.01
N LEU A 202 0.78 -9.09 -17.81
CA LEU A 202 -0.46 -9.80 -17.48
C LEU A 202 -1.68 -8.88 -17.54
N GLN A 203 -1.58 -7.67 -17.01
CA GLN A 203 -2.63 -6.65 -17.06
C GLN A 203 -3.06 -6.35 -18.51
N THR A 204 -2.08 -6.20 -19.40
CA THR A 204 -2.35 -5.92 -20.81
C THR A 204 -3.07 -7.09 -21.47
N ARG A 205 -2.59 -8.32 -21.30
CA ARG A 205 -3.19 -9.53 -21.86
C ARG A 205 -4.59 -9.79 -21.30
N LEU A 206 -4.78 -9.65 -19.98
CA LEU A 206 -6.11 -9.81 -19.39
C LEU A 206 -7.10 -8.74 -19.88
N ARG A 207 -6.64 -7.52 -20.09
CA ARG A 207 -7.49 -6.46 -20.67
C ARG A 207 -7.94 -6.84 -22.07
N GLU A 208 -7.07 -7.35 -22.92
CA GLU A 208 -7.41 -7.82 -24.27
C GLU A 208 -8.41 -8.99 -24.20
N VAL A 209 -8.10 -10.04 -23.47
CA VAL A 209 -8.96 -11.24 -23.38
C VAL A 209 -10.32 -10.92 -22.76
N LEU A 210 -10.36 -10.28 -21.61
CA LEU A 210 -11.61 -10.09 -20.86
C LEU A 210 -12.50 -9.00 -21.44
N ARG A 211 -11.93 -7.94 -22.01
CA ARG A 211 -12.67 -6.81 -22.54
C ARG A 211 -12.90 -6.91 -24.03
N GLU A 212 -11.86 -7.16 -24.82
CA GLU A 212 -11.94 -7.08 -26.28
C GLU A 212 -12.51 -8.34 -26.89
N ASP A 213 -12.05 -9.52 -26.46
CA ASP A 213 -12.51 -10.78 -27.01
C ASP A 213 -13.87 -11.21 -26.46
N LEU A 214 -14.11 -11.01 -25.15
CA LEU A 214 -15.34 -11.45 -24.49
C LEU A 214 -16.36 -10.34 -24.27
N GLY A 215 -15.98 -9.06 -24.40
CA GLY A 215 -16.84 -7.91 -24.16
C GLY A 215 -17.47 -7.91 -22.76
N ALA A 216 -16.81 -8.52 -21.81
CA ALA A 216 -17.43 -9.07 -20.62
C ALA A 216 -17.14 -8.29 -19.34
N THR A 217 -16.17 -7.39 -19.34
CA THR A 217 -15.81 -6.69 -18.11
C THR A 217 -15.85 -5.17 -18.25
N TYR A 218 -16.11 -4.51 -17.12
CA TYR A 218 -15.97 -3.06 -16.98
C TYR A 218 -14.50 -2.63 -16.78
N GLY A 219 -13.61 -3.58 -16.48
CA GLY A 219 -12.18 -3.38 -16.29
C GLY A 219 -11.56 -4.55 -15.54
N VAL A 220 -10.25 -4.70 -15.69
CA VAL A 220 -9.42 -5.61 -14.89
C VAL A 220 -8.26 -4.81 -14.31
N ASP A 221 -7.94 -5.09 -13.06
CA ASP A 221 -6.81 -4.51 -12.32
C ASP A 221 -5.92 -5.64 -11.80
N VAL A 222 -4.62 -5.50 -11.99
CA VAL A 222 -3.61 -6.42 -11.48
C VAL A 222 -2.61 -5.65 -10.64
N SER A 223 -2.51 -6.01 -9.38
CA SER A 223 -1.65 -5.33 -8.42
C SER A 223 -0.89 -6.32 -7.56
N ALA A 224 0.22 -5.89 -6.97
CA ALA A 224 0.97 -6.70 -6.03
C ALA A 224 1.46 -5.88 -4.83
N SER A 225 1.74 -6.61 -3.77
CA SER A 225 2.42 -6.11 -2.58
C SER A 225 3.51 -7.11 -2.21
N VAL A 226 4.71 -6.60 -2.01
CA VAL A 226 5.85 -7.36 -1.51
C VAL A 226 6.35 -6.65 -0.27
N VAL A 227 6.47 -7.37 0.82
CA VAL A 227 6.95 -6.85 2.09
C VAL A 227 8.01 -7.77 2.66
N ASP A 228 9.07 -7.20 3.25
CA ASP A 228 10.13 -7.94 3.92
C ASP A 228 9.96 -7.99 5.44
N ARG A 229 9.14 -7.10 6.00
CA ARG A 229 8.93 -6.93 7.45
C ARG A 229 7.44 -6.85 7.80
N PRO A 230 7.04 -7.32 8.99
CA PRO A 230 7.80 -8.09 10.00
C PRO A 230 8.06 -9.53 9.56
N HIS A 231 7.40 -9.99 8.51
CA HIS A 231 7.53 -11.30 7.89
C HIS A 231 7.58 -11.13 6.38
N SER A 232 8.58 -11.74 5.75
CA SER A 232 8.73 -11.67 4.31
C SER A 232 7.60 -12.41 3.61
N GLN A 233 6.79 -11.69 2.83
CA GLN A 233 5.63 -12.22 2.12
C GLN A 233 5.27 -11.39 0.90
N TYR A 234 4.56 -12.01 -0.03
CA TYR A 234 4.00 -11.32 -1.19
C TYR A 234 2.51 -11.63 -1.37
N SER A 235 1.82 -10.75 -2.08
CA SER A 235 0.50 -11.03 -2.65
C SER A 235 0.38 -10.39 -4.03
N VAL A 236 -0.29 -11.10 -4.94
CA VAL A 236 -0.69 -10.61 -6.26
C VAL A 236 -2.20 -10.71 -6.35
N ALA A 237 -2.86 -9.58 -6.55
CA ALA A 237 -4.30 -9.48 -6.64
C ALA A 237 -4.74 -9.16 -8.08
N ILE A 238 -5.71 -9.91 -8.57
CA ILE A 238 -6.37 -9.69 -9.86
C ILE A 238 -7.84 -9.42 -9.57
N THR A 239 -8.32 -8.23 -9.91
CA THR A 239 -9.69 -7.81 -9.65
C THR A 239 -10.39 -7.45 -10.95
N PHE A 240 -11.58 -8.00 -11.17
CA PHE A 240 -12.39 -7.72 -12.35
C PHE A 240 -13.87 -7.66 -12.02
N GLY A 241 -14.59 -6.79 -12.75
CA GLY A 241 -16.04 -6.70 -12.70
C GLY A 241 -16.68 -7.45 -13.86
N SER A 242 -17.84 -8.09 -13.65
CA SER A 242 -18.53 -8.82 -14.70
C SER A 242 -20.05 -8.92 -14.47
N ASP A 243 -20.75 -9.48 -15.45
CA ASP A 243 -22.06 -10.05 -15.26
C ASP A 243 -21.99 -11.20 -14.24
N PRO A 244 -22.93 -11.28 -13.27
CA PRO A 244 -22.93 -12.34 -12.26
C PRO A 244 -22.94 -13.77 -12.83
N GLU A 245 -23.54 -13.99 -13.98
CA GLU A 245 -23.59 -15.32 -14.63
C GLU A 245 -22.25 -15.72 -15.28
N ARG A 246 -21.32 -14.78 -15.47
CA ARG A 246 -20.04 -15.00 -16.15
C ARG A 246 -18.83 -15.04 -15.22
N VAL A 247 -19.02 -14.95 -13.91
CA VAL A 247 -17.93 -14.93 -12.93
C VAL A 247 -16.97 -16.12 -13.08
N ASP A 248 -17.53 -17.33 -13.16
CA ASP A 248 -16.73 -18.55 -13.27
C ASP A 248 -16.00 -18.66 -14.64
N GLU A 249 -16.65 -18.23 -15.72
CA GLU A 249 -16.05 -18.15 -17.05
C GLU A 249 -14.84 -17.24 -17.04
N LEU A 250 -15.00 -16.01 -16.53
CA LEU A 250 -13.93 -15.01 -16.54
C LEU A 250 -12.80 -15.37 -15.56
N ALA A 251 -13.13 -15.94 -14.41
CA ALA A 251 -12.10 -16.49 -13.52
C ALA A 251 -11.30 -17.60 -14.22
N GLY A 252 -11.96 -18.46 -15.01
CA GLY A 252 -11.31 -19.46 -15.82
C GLY A 252 -10.34 -18.87 -16.85
N GLU A 253 -10.70 -17.77 -17.52
CA GLU A 253 -9.82 -17.06 -18.45
C GLU A 253 -8.62 -16.41 -17.75
N VAL A 254 -8.82 -15.86 -16.56
CA VAL A 254 -7.68 -15.35 -15.74
C VAL A 254 -6.69 -16.46 -15.46
N PHE A 255 -7.14 -17.62 -15.00
CA PHE A 255 -6.25 -18.78 -14.78
C PHE A 255 -5.60 -19.28 -16.06
N ALA A 256 -6.33 -19.32 -17.16
CA ALA A 256 -5.80 -19.74 -18.46
C ALA A 256 -4.69 -18.80 -18.96
N GLU A 257 -4.84 -17.46 -18.75
CA GLU A 257 -3.81 -16.51 -19.13
C GLU A 257 -2.57 -16.61 -18.25
N ILE A 258 -2.75 -16.81 -16.94
CA ILE A 258 -1.64 -17.10 -16.02
C ILE A 258 -0.88 -18.35 -16.46
N GLU A 259 -1.58 -19.43 -16.79
CA GLU A 259 -0.94 -20.65 -17.30
C GLU A 259 -0.23 -20.44 -18.64
N ARG A 260 -0.80 -19.64 -19.55
CA ARG A 260 -0.13 -19.26 -20.80
C ARG A 260 1.19 -18.55 -20.53
N LEU A 261 1.18 -17.57 -19.62
CA LEU A 261 2.39 -16.83 -19.25
C LEU A 261 3.43 -17.72 -18.54
N LYS A 262 3.01 -18.67 -17.73
CA LYS A 262 3.90 -19.67 -17.10
C LYS A 262 4.51 -20.64 -18.10
N ASN A 263 3.79 -21.00 -19.15
CA ASN A 263 4.24 -22.00 -20.15
C ASN A 263 4.99 -21.38 -21.32
N THR A 264 4.76 -20.11 -21.63
CA THR A 264 5.36 -19.43 -22.79
C THR A 264 5.78 -18.03 -22.42
N PRO A 265 7.06 -17.66 -22.58
CA PRO A 265 7.52 -16.30 -22.34
C PRO A 265 6.72 -15.29 -23.17
N PRO A 266 6.54 -14.05 -22.70
CA PRO A 266 5.98 -12.98 -23.54
C PRO A 266 6.87 -12.71 -24.75
N GLN A 267 6.29 -12.08 -25.77
CA GLN A 267 7.08 -11.63 -26.92
C GLN A 267 8.01 -10.48 -26.50
N GLN A 268 9.16 -10.35 -27.16
CA GLN A 268 10.09 -9.26 -26.89
C GLN A 268 9.42 -7.89 -27.01
N ALA A 269 8.52 -7.71 -27.97
CA ALA A 269 7.80 -6.45 -28.16
C ALA A 269 6.88 -6.07 -26.98
N GLU A 270 6.31 -7.03 -26.25
CA GLU A 270 5.52 -6.78 -25.03
C GLU A 270 6.44 -6.26 -23.91
N VAL A 271 7.60 -6.91 -23.73
CA VAL A 271 8.60 -6.51 -22.73
C VAL A 271 9.19 -5.13 -23.05
N ASP A 272 9.49 -4.85 -24.32
CA ASP A 272 10.01 -3.57 -24.78
C ASP A 272 8.99 -2.43 -24.50
N ALA A 273 7.71 -2.69 -24.72
CA ALA A 273 6.64 -1.72 -24.43
C ALA A 273 6.52 -1.41 -22.92
N VAL A 274 6.60 -2.43 -22.08
CA VAL A 274 6.59 -2.27 -20.61
C VAL A 274 7.81 -1.50 -20.14
N THR A 275 8.99 -1.87 -20.60
CA THR A 275 10.26 -1.23 -20.23
C THR A 275 10.28 0.24 -20.64
N GLU A 276 9.77 0.57 -21.82
CA GLU A 276 9.64 1.96 -22.29
C GLU A 276 8.62 2.75 -21.44
N SER A 277 7.52 2.13 -21.04
CA SER A 277 6.54 2.74 -20.13
C SER A 277 7.18 3.06 -18.76
N PHE A 278 7.94 2.14 -18.20
CA PHE A 278 8.64 2.34 -16.94
C PHE A 278 9.68 3.46 -17.03
N ARG A 279 10.47 3.52 -18.13
CA ARG A 279 11.44 4.59 -18.36
C ARG A 279 10.78 5.95 -18.37
N ARG A 280 9.66 6.10 -19.11
CA ARG A 280 8.92 7.37 -19.17
C ARG A 280 8.34 7.77 -17.81
N SER A 281 7.78 6.82 -17.09
CA SER A 281 7.24 7.05 -15.75
C SER A 281 8.35 7.49 -14.78
N TYR A 282 9.51 6.86 -14.85
CA TYR A 282 10.67 7.25 -14.05
C TYR A 282 11.17 8.67 -14.38
N GLU A 283 11.33 9.01 -15.66
CA GLU A 283 11.71 10.36 -16.09
C GLU A 283 10.77 11.44 -15.54
N LEU A 284 9.47 11.18 -15.53
CA LEU A 284 8.47 12.09 -14.95
C LEU A 284 8.59 12.16 -13.43
N SER A 285 8.78 11.02 -12.77
CA SER A 285 8.89 10.92 -11.33
C SER A 285 10.12 11.66 -10.78
N LEU A 286 11.21 11.72 -11.53
CA LEU A 286 12.42 12.51 -11.16
C LEU A 286 12.13 14.01 -10.99
N MET A 287 11.04 14.53 -11.55
CA MET A 287 10.64 15.93 -11.41
C MET A 287 9.76 16.19 -10.16
N GLU A 288 9.38 15.14 -9.44
CA GLU A 288 8.45 15.23 -8.32
C GLU A 288 9.16 15.08 -6.96
N ASN A 289 8.96 16.05 -6.05
CA ASN A 289 9.52 15.98 -4.71
C ASN A 289 9.07 14.72 -3.94
N GLY A 290 7.84 14.28 -4.16
CA GLY A 290 7.27 13.10 -3.51
C GLY A 290 8.02 11.81 -3.86
N PHE A 291 8.47 11.68 -5.11
CA PHE A 291 9.29 10.56 -5.55
C PHE A 291 10.62 10.51 -4.78
N TRP A 292 11.36 11.62 -4.76
CA TRP A 292 12.63 11.69 -4.04
C TRP A 292 12.46 11.44 -2.55
N LEU A 293 11.40 12.00 -1.95
CA LEU A 293 11.10 11.78 -0.53
C LEU A 293 10.87 10.29 -0.25
N GLY A 294 10.03 9.64 -1.04
CA GLY A 294 9.74 8.20 -0.88
C GLY A 294 10.98 7.33 -1.02
N GLN A 295 11.78 7.57 -2.07
CA GLN A 295 13.00 6.80 -2.32
C GLN A 295 14.05 6.96 -1.21
N LEU A 296 14.21 8.18 -0.69
CA LEU A 296 15.14 8.45 0.41
C LEU A 296 14.65 7.82 1.72
N VAL A 297 13.37 7.97 2.05
CA VAL A 297 12.78 7.36 3.26
C VAL A 297 12.95 5.84 3.22
N ASP A 298 12.54 5.18 2.13
CA ASP A 298 12.69 3.73 1.96
C ASP A 298 14.15 3.27 2.11
N SER A 299 15.08 4.01 1.49
CA SER A 299 16.51 3.68 1.60
C SER A 299 17.04 3.76 3.03
N TYR A 300 16.64 4.79 3.79
CA TYR A 300 17.04 4.92 5.19
C TYR A 300 16.38 3.89 6.10
N GLU A 301 15.10 3.59 5.90
CA GLU A 301 14.38 2.55 6.65
C GLU A 301 14.98 1.16 6.43
N ARG A 302 15.43 0.86 5.21
CA ARG A 302 16.05 -0.42 4.85
C ARG A 302 17.55 -0.47 5.09
N GLY A 303 18.20 0.68 5.32
CA GLY A 303 19.66 0.78 5.43
C GLY A 303 20.38 0.52 4.09
N THR A 304 19.73 0.84 2.95
CA THR A 304 20.30 0.69 1.62
C THR A 304 20.94 2.00 1.13
N ASP A 305 21.74 1.93 0.05
CA ASP A 305 22.36 3.12 -0.53
C ASP A 305 21.30 3.95 -1.28
N PRO A 306 21.02 5.20 -0.87
CA PRO A 306 20.01 6.03 -1.52
C PRO A 306 20.35 6.39 -2.98
N ARG A 307 21.61 6.19 -3.42
CA ARG A 307 22.00 6.40 -4.82
C ARG A 307 21.45 5.33 -5.76
N ARG A 308 20.92 4.23 -5.25
CA ARG A 308 20.28 3.17 -6.06
C ARG A 308 19.17 3.71 -6.95
N VAL A 309 18.46 4.74 -6.51
CA VAL A 309 17.44 5.41 -7.35
C VAL A 309 18.01 5.86 -8.71
N LEU A 310 19.28 6.23 -8.79
CA LEU A 310 19.92 6.67 -10.04
C LEU A 310 20.28 5.51 -10.98
N ALA A 311 20.30 4.28 -10.49
CA ALA A 311 20.61 3.08 -11.27
C ALA A 311 19.34 2.41 -11.86
N TYR A 312 18.15 2.96 -11.61
CA TYR A 312 16.88 2.36 -12.05
C TYR A 312 16.80 2.16 -13.57
N GLU A 313 17.29 3.12 -14.36
CA GLU A 313 17.30 2.98 -15.82
C GLU A 313 18.18 1.81 -16.31
N GLU A 314 19.29 1.55 -15.61
CA GLU A 314 20.17 0.41 -15.89
C GLU A 314 19.49 -0.91 -15.52
N SER A 315 18.78 -0.96 -14.40
CA SER A 315 18.06 -2.17 -13.96
C SER A 315 16.99 -2.60 -14.96
N LEU A 316 16.33 -1.66 -15.65
CA LEU A 316 15.33 -1.98 -16.69
C LEU A 316 15.92 -2.83 -17.82
N THR A 317 17.23 -2.77 -18.07
CA THR A 317 17.88 -3.59 -19.10
C THR A 317 17.92 -5.08 -18.75
N GLY A 318 17.72 -5.42 -17.48
CA GLY A 318 17.65 -6.78 -16.96
C GLY A 318 16.29 -7.46 -17.18
N ILE A 319 15.25 -6.71 -17.57
CA ILE A 319 13.92 -7.23 -17.80
C ILE A 319 13.90 -7.96 -19.15
N THR A 320 13.65 -9.26 -19.11
CA THR A 320 13.63 -10.14 -20.31
C THR A 320 12.36 -10.98 -20.36
N PRO A 321 11.95 -11.48 -21.55
CA PRO A 321 10.83 -12.40 -21.68
C PRO A 321 10.92 -13.63 -20.75
N ASP A 322 12.11 -14.26 -20.69
CA ASP A 322 12.33 -15.40 -19.80
C ASP A 322 12.23 -14.99 -18.32
N GLY A 323 12.74 -13.80 -17.94
CA GLY A 323 12.62 -13.26 -16.60
C GLY A 323 11.17 -13.07 -16.17
N VAL A 324 10.34 -12.48 -17.04
CA VAL A 324 8.89 -12.32 -16.81
C VAL A 324 8.20 -13.67 -16.63
N GLN A 325 8.54 -14.67 -17.44
CA GLN A 325 8.01 -16.03 -17.29
C GLN A 325 8.43 -16.66 -15.95
N GLN A 326 9.70 -16.55 -15.57
CA GLN A 326 10.18 -17.09 -14.28
C GLN A 326 9.49 -16.41 -13.10
N THR A 327 9.23 -15.12 -13.19
CA THR A 327 8.45 -14.38 -12.20
C THR A 327 7.02 -14.93 -12.11
N ALA A 328 6.36 -15.18 -13.23
CA ALA A 328 5.03 -15.79 -13.23
C ALA A 328 5.01 -17.21 -12.62
N LEU A 329 6.02 -18.02 -12.92
CA LEU A 329 6.17 -19.35 -12.31
C LEU A 329 6.32 -19.30 -10.80
N ARG A 330 6.97 -18.27 -10.29
CA ARG A 330 7.23 -18.08 -8.87
C ARG A 330 6.02 -17.54 -8.10
N TYR A 331 5.36 -16.52 -8.63
CA TYR A 331 4.33 -15.78 -7.91
C TYR A 331 2.91 -16.35 -8.06
N PHE A 332 2.65 -17.17 -9.07
CA PHE A 332 1.34 -17.80 -9.28
C PHE A 332 1.35 -19.28 -8.93
N ASP A 333 1.07 -19.59 -7.67
CA ASP A 333 0.78 -20.95 -7.24
C ASP A 333 -0.74 -21.22 -7.35
N LEU A 334 -1.13 -22.04 -8.34
CA LEU A 334 -2.54 -22.36 -8.60
C LEU A 334 -3.18 -23.26 -7.53
N GLU A 335 -2.38 -23.80 -6.62
CA GLU A 335 -2.84 -24.55 -5.45
C GLU A 335 -2.93 -23.68 -4.17
N ASN A 336 -2.56 -22.37 -4.27
CA ASN A 336 -2.52 -21.45 -3.15
C ASN A 336 -3.03 -20.05 -3.52
N TYR A 337 -4.36 -19.87 -3.48
CA TYR A 337 -5.00 -18.59 -3.76
C TYR A 337 -6.30 -18.39 -2.99
N VAL A 338 -6.71 -17.14 -2.86
CA VAL A 338 -8.03 -16.74 -2.33
C VAL A 338 -8.83 -16.15 -3.47
N GLN A 339 -10.04 -16.66 -3.71
CA GLN A 339 -11.01 -16.06 -4.64
C GLN A 339 -12.22 -15.59 -3.85
N ILE A 340 -12.56 -14.32 -3.95
CA ILE A 340 -13.76 -13.77 -3.33
C ILE A 340 -14.57 -13.07 -4.43
N SER A 341 -15.87 -13.39 -4.50
CA SER A 341 -16.78 -12.79 -5.47
C SER A 341 -17.94 -12.11 -4.76
N LEU A 342 -18.19 -10.86 -5.12
CA LEU A 342 -19.41 -10.14 -4.77
C LEU A 342 -20.46 -10.41 -5.84
N LEU A 343 -21.61 -10.90 -5.43
CA LEU A 343 -22.78 -11.14 -6.29
C LEU A 343 -24.00 -10.38 -5.74
N PRO A 344 -24.98 -10.05 -6.59
CA PRO A 344 -26.24 -9.51 -6.12
C PRO A 344 -26.95 -10.48 -5.17
N GLU A 345 -27.82 -9.96 -4.32
CA GLU A 345 -28.75 -10.77 -3.52
C GLU A 345 -29.67 -11.58 -4.45
N ASP A 346 -30.04 -12.78 -4.02
CA ASP A 346 -30.96 -13.59 -4.79
C ASP A 346 -32.33 -12.85 -4.86
N SER A 347 -32.88 -12.72 -6.06
CA SER A 347 -34.26 -12.19 -6.22
C SER A 347 -35.24 -13.13 -5.50
N GLU A 348 -35.99 -12.60 -4.52
CA GLU A 348 -37.11 -13.36 -3.90
C GLU A 348 -38.17 -13.73 -4.92
#